data_4b0ab7a3fa58314d54f0238a3ae2c3e8
#
_entry.id   4b0ab7a3fa58314d54f0238a3ae2c3e8
#
_cell.length_a   1.000
_cell.length_b   1.000
_cell.length_c   1.000
_cell.angle_alpha   90.00
_cell.angle_beta   90.00
_cell.angle_gamma   90.00
#
_symmetry.space_group_name_H-M   'P 1'
#
loop_
_entity.id
_entity.type
_entity.pdbx_description
1 polymer ?
#
loop_
_entity_poly.entity_id
_entity_poly.type
_entity_poly.pdbx_seq_one_letter_code
_entity_poly.pdbx_strand_id
1 'polypeptide(L)'
;IEEKLGTQEFPEILKSTPGVYSTKDGGGYGDSKTVIRGFKQENVAVMINGVPMNGMENNKVYWSNWAGLSDVTRSMQVQRGLGASKVASPAVGGSINVITKSTEATKGGFVSYGMGNDGYNKILFSVSSGLSKDGWAFTLLGGKTWGDGYVQGTEFEGYNYFISVAKRFNDNHQLTFSAFAAPQKHYQRSNQDGLTIKEWQRVKNYMGSDSPYKYNPTYG
;
A
#
# COMPACT_ATOMS: atom_id res chain seq x y z
N ILE A 1 8.13 -3.01 9.86
CA ILE A 1 7.12 -3.00 8.78
C ILE A 1 7.58 -3.88 7.64
N GLU A 2 8.78 -3.64 7.11
CA GLU A 2 9.36 -4.41 6.00
C GLU A 2 9.40 -5.92 6.26
N GLU A 3 9.83 -6.33 7.44
CA GLU A 3 9.86 -7.75 7.85
C GLU A 3 8.46 -8.41 7.91
N LYS A 4 7.43 -7.63 8.23
CA LYS A 4 6.06 -8.16 8.36
C LYS A 4 5.32 -8.26 7.03
N LEU A 5 5.60 -7.38 6.10
CA LEU A 5 4.91 -7.36 4.82
C LEU A 5 5.44 -8.42 3.85
N GLY A 6 6.77 -8.65 3.83
CA GLY A 6 7.37 -9.53 2.83
C GLY A 6 6.94 -9.14 1.43
N THR A 7 6.08 -9.96 0.82
CA THR A 7 5.45 -9.71 -0.49
C THR A 7 4.06 -9.08 -0.39
N GLN A 8 3.55 -8.82 0.83
CA GLN A 8 2.24 -8.21 1.02
C GLN A 8 2.29 -6.71 0.77
N GLU A 9 1.19 -6.18 0.32
CA GLU A 9 1.06 -4.77 0.00
C GLU A 9 0.48 -3.98 1.17
N PHE A 10 0.75 -2.71 1.15
CA PHE A 10 0.03 -1.76 1.98
C PHE A 10 -1.42 -1.62 1.45
N PRO A 11 -2.48 -1.75 2.25
CA PRO A 11 -2.54 -1.68 3.71
C PRO A 11 -2.68 -3.04 4.43
N GLU A 12 -2.28 -4.15 3.85
CA GLU A 12 -2.44 -5.46 4.50
C GLU A 12 -1.74 -5.57 5.86
N ILE A 13 -0.70 -4.77 6.09
CA ILE A 13 -0.04 -4.65 7.39
C ILE A 13 -1.02 -4.28 8.51
N LEU A 14 -2.11 -3.59 8.17
CA LEU A 14 -3.13 -3.19 9.13
C LEU A 14 -3.91 -4.38 9.72
N LYS A 15 -3.87 -5.55 9.07
CA LYS A 15 -4.50 -6.79 9.59
C LYS A 15 -3.99 -7.16 10.99
N SER A 16 -2.78 -6.75 11.34
CA SER A 16 -2.22 -6.97 12.69
C SER A 16 -2.79 -6.03 13.75
N THR A 17 -3.59 -5.04 13.36
CA THR A 17 -4.18 -4.06 14.28
C THR A 17 -5.57 -4.54 14.71
N PRO A 18 -5.84 -4.71 16.02
CA PRO A 18 -7.15 -5.15 16.50
C PRO A 18 -8.29 -4.24 16.02
N GLY A 19 -9.37 -4.84 15.48
CA GLY A 19 -10.52 -4.12 14.96
C GLY A 19 -10.32 -3.49 13.57
N VAL A 20 -9.24 -3.83 12.89
CA VAL A 20 -9.00 -3.49 11.48
C VAL A 20 -9.08 -4.75 10.64
N TYR A 21 -9.86 -4.68 9.58
CA TYR A 21 -9.94 -5.71 8.54
C TYR A 21 -9.49 -5.10 7.23
N SER A 22 -8.57 -5.77 6.56
CA SER A 22 -8.08 -5.36 5.24
C SER A 22 -8.02 -6.57 4.33
N THR A 23 -8.49 -6.43 3.10
CA THR A 23 -8.46 -7.47 2.08
C THR A 23 -8.18 -6.88 0.72
N LYS A 24 -7.55 -7.67 -0.16
CA LYS A 24 -7.33 -7.27 -1.56
C LYS A 24 -8.66 -7.06 -2.28
N ASP A 25 -8.69 -6.09 -3.15
CA ASP A 25 -9.81 -5.80 -4.05
C ASP A 25 -9.44 -6.18 -5.49
N GLY A 26 -10.43 -6.51 -6.32
CA GLY A 26 -10.20 -6.81 -7.73
C GLY A 26 -9.41 -8.10 -8.03
N GLY A 27 -9.04 -8.88 -7.03
CA GLY A 27 -8.31 -10.15 -7.19
C GLY A 27 -6.85 -10.01 -7.61
N GLY A 28 -6.32 -8.80 -7.68
CA GLY A 28 -4.99 -8.50 -8.18
C GLY A 28 -4.18 -7.55 -7.31
N TYR A 29 -3.33 -6.80 -7.97
CA TYR A 29 -2.36 -5.88 -7.41
C TYR A 29 -3.02 -4.60 -6.87
N GLY A 30 -2.56 -4.14 -5.72
CA GLY A 30 -2.58 -2.75 -5.27
C GLY A 30 -3.81 -2.33 -4.48
N ASP A 31 -5.00 -2.57 -4.95
CA ASP A 31 -6.18 -2.05 -4.27
C ASP A 31 -6.65 -2.96 -3.14
N SER A 32 -7.07 -2.33 -2.07
CA SER A 32 -7.53 -3.02 -0.86
C SER A 32 -8.74 -2.33 -0.25
N LYS A 33 -9.64 -3.14 0.28
CA LYS A 33 -10.73 -2.69 1.13
C LYS A 33 -10.29 -2.70 2.58
N THR A 34 -10.35 -1.56 3.23
CA THR A 34 -10.04 -1.42 4.65
C THR A 34 -11.30 -1.06 5.43
N VAL A 35 -11.55 -1.78 6.50
CA VAL A 35 -12.66 -1.55 7.41
C VAL A 35 -12.12 -1.43 8.83
N ILE A 36 -12.46 -0.36 9.53
CA ILE A 36 -12.07 -0.14 10.92
C ILE A 36 -13.33 -0.14 11.79
N ARG A 37 -13.43 -1.10 12.71
CA ARG A 37 -14.59 -1.25 13.61
C ARG A 37 -15.94 -1.28 12.89
N GLY A 38 -16.02 -1.88 11.71
CA GLY A 38 -17.20 -1.93 10.86
C GLY A 38 -17.41 -0.71 9.94
N PHE A 39 -16.63 0.35 10.09
CA PHE A 39 -16.68 1.50 9.20
C PHE A 39 -15.82 1.26 7.96
N LYS A 40 -16.43 1.46 6.79
CA LYS A 40 -15.73 1.35 5.49
C LYS A 40 -14.70 2.48 5.35
N GLN A 41 -13.76 2.31 4.42
CA GLN A 41 -12.65 3.26 4.24
C GLN A 41 -13.09 4.70 3.93
N GLU A 42 -14.27 4.91 3.36
CA GLU A 42 -14.85 6.24 3.11
C GLU A 42 -15.08 7.04 4.40
N ASN A 43 -15.19 6.34 5.52
CA ASN A 43 -15.37 6.92 6.86
C ASN A 43 -14.09 6.94 7.70
N VAL A 44 -12.94 6.69 7.07
CA VAL A 44 -11.63 6.63 7.71
C VAL A 44 -10.73 7.68 7.08
N ALA A 45 -10.19 8.59 7.87
CA ALA A 45 -9.19 9.55 7.39
C ALA A 45 -7.84 8.86 7.22
N VAL A 46 -7.26 8.98 6.03
CA VAL A 46 -5.90 8.49 5.74
C VAL A 46 -5.00 9.67 5.48
N MET A 47 -3.85 9.69 6.14
CA MET A 47 -2.87 10.76 6.04
C MET A 47 -1.49 10.20 5.75
N ILE A 48 -0.69 10.97 5.02
CA ILE A 48 0.74 10.77 4.89
C ILE A 48 1.43 12.01 5.43
N ASN A 49 2.25 11.84 6.47
CA ASN A 49 2.91 12.94 7.20
C ASN A 49 1.92 14.05 7.66
N GLY A 50 0.70 13.65 8.05
CA GLY A 50 -0.35 14.56 8.47
C GLY A 50 -1.15 15.22 7.35
N VAL A 51 -0.81 14.97 6.08
CA VAL A 51 -1.56 15.49 4.92
C VAL A 51 -2.66 14.49 4.53
N PRO A 52 -3.93 14.91 4.45
CA PRO A 52 -5.04 14.04 4.03
C PRO A 52 -4.88 13.53 2.60
N MET A 53 -5.14 12.23 2.41
CA MET A 53 -4.99 11.54 1.12
C MET A 53 -6.30 11.01 0.54
N ASN A 54 -7.39 11.15 1.28
CA ASN A 54 -8.71 10.72 0.80
C ASN A 54 -9.14 11.52 -0.43
N GLY A 55 -9.66 10.83 -1.44
CA GLY A 55 -10.16 11.45 -2.65
C GLY A 55 -11.35 12.36 -2.38
N MET A 56 -11.36 13.54 -2.98
CA MET A 56 -12.39 14.55 -2.74
C MET A 56 -13.78 14.14 -3.24
N GLU A 57 -13.85 13.24 -4.22
CA GLU A 57 -15.10 12.80 -4.83
C GLU A 57 -15.85 11.76 -3.99
N ASN A 58 -15.12 10.75 -3.48
CA ASN A 58 -15.73 9.59 -2.84
C ASN A 58 -15.11 9.23 -1.48
N ASN A 59 -14.20 10.07 -1.00
CA ASN A 59 -13.47 9.91 0.26
C ASN A 59 -12.68 8.58 0.37
N LYS A 60 -12.39 7.91 -0.75
CA LYS A 60 -11.61 6.67 -0.81
C LYS A 60 -10.14 6.95 -1.02
N VAL A 61 -9.31 6.01 -0.60
CA VAL A 61 -7.90 5.95 -0.98
C VAL A 61 -7.70 4.77 -1.92
N TYR A 62 -7.20 5.05 -3.12
CA TYR A 62 -6.78 4.03 -4.07
C TYR A 62 -5.34 3.65 -3.76
N TRP A 63 -5.18 2.56 -3.04
CA TRP A 63 -3.88 2.12 -2.51
C TRP A 63 -2.88 1.74 -3.59
N SER A 64 -3.37 1.37 -4.76
CA SER A 64 -2.53 1.14 -5.95
C SER A 64 -1.70 2.36 -6.33
N ASN A 65 -2.22 3.57 -6.13
CA ASN A 65 -1.48 4.82 -6.37
C ASN A 65 -0.34 5.06 -5.36
N TRP A 66 -0.29 4.27 -4.31
CA TRP A 66 0.68 4.36 -3.21
C TRP A 66 1.53 3.09 -3.09
N ALA A 67 1.71 2.38 -4.20
CA ALA A 67 2.57 1.20 -4.25
C ALA A 67 3.98 1.54 -3.75
N GLY A 68 4.52 0.70 -2.85
CA GLY A 68 5.81 0.95 -2.21
C GLY A 68 5.78 1.94 -1.03
N LEU A 69 4.60 2.47 -0.64
CA LEU A 69 4.49 3.31 0.56
C LEU A 69 5.00 2.57 1.82
N SER A 70 4.80 1.26 1.89
CA SER A 70 5.34 0.41 2.96
C SER A 70 6.86 0.52 3.11
N ASP A 71 7.56 0.60 1.99
CA ASP A 71 9.03 0.56 1.94
C ASP A 71 9.64 1.86 2.45
N VAL A 72 8.90 2.96 2.37
CA VAL A 72 9.30 4.28 2.87
C VAL A 72 8.68 4.64 4.21
N THR A 73 7.79 3.80 4.72
CA THR A 73 7.10 4.05 6.00
C THR A 73 8.05 3.80 7.17
N ARG A 74 8.18 4.80 8.02
CA ARG A 74 8.87 4.71 9.31
C ARG A 74 7.94 4.14 10.38
N SER A 75 6.76 4.73 10.50
CA SER A 75 5.75 4.33 11.49
C SER A 75 4.36 4.62 10.97
N MET A 76 3.40 3.92 11.56
CA MET A 76 1.99 4.10 11.26
C MET A 76 1.22 4.23 12.56
N GLN A 77 0.41 5.26 12.63
CA GLN A 77 -0.47 5.54 13.76
C GLN A 77 -1.90 5.24 13.32
N VAL A 78 -2.57 4.35 14.04
CA VAL A 78 -3.98 4.02 13.80
C VAL A 78 -4.78 4.45 15.00
N GLN A 79 -5.67 5.42 14.81
CA GLN A 79 -6.63 5.85 15.80
C GLN A 79 -8.01 5.29 15.45
N ARG A 80 -8.63 4.63 16.39
CA ARG A 80 -9.92 3.97 16.22
C ARG A 80 -11.04 4.81 16.82
N GLY A 81 -12.06 5.14 16.01
CA GLY A 81 -13.21 5.94 16.43
C GLY A 81 -12.95 7.44 16.43
N LEU A 82 -13.92 8.17 16.97
CA LEU A 82 -13.86 9.62 17.10
C LEU A 82 -12.77 9.99 18.11
N GLY A 83 -11.61 10.37 17.62
CA GLY A 83 -10.58 11.00 18.41
C GLY A 83 -10.54 12.50 18.13
N ALA A 84 -9.78 13.25 18.91
CA ALA A 84 -9.48 14.64 18.61
C ALA A 84 -8.68 14.71 17.30
N SER A 85 -9.39 14.63 16.17
CA SER A 85 -8.78 14.73 14.85
C SER A 85 -8.41 16.20 14.64
N LYS A 86 -7.12 16.44 14.45
CA LYS A 86 -6.62 17.74 13.95
C LYS A 86 -6.88 17.92 12.45
N VAL A 87 -7.53 16.96 11.82
CA VAL A 87 -7.75 16.89 10.38
C VAL A 87 -9.21 17.19 10.09
N ALA A 88 -9.46 18.04 9.10
CA ALA A 88 -10.79 18.48 8.68
C ALA A 88 -11.64 17.39 7.97
N SER A 89 -11.12 16.19 7.76
CA SER A 89 -11.87 15.11 7.11
C SER A 89 -12.79 14.38 8.10
N PRO A 90 -14.03 14.07 7.73
CA PRO A 90 -14.91 13.27 8.54
C PRO A 90 -14.32 11.87 8.76
N ALA A 91 -14.08 11.51 10.00
CA ALA A 91 -13.36 10.30 10.37
C ALA A 91 -14.05 9.54 11.52
N VAL A 92 -15.36 9.26 11.36
CA VAL A 92 -16.14 8.52 12.37
C VAL A 92 -15.58 7.11 12.63
N GLY A 93 -15.00 6.49 11.62
CA GLY A 93 -14.34 5.17 11.74
C GLY A 93 -12.98 5.23 12.41
N GLY A 94 -12.31 6.38 12.36
CA GLY A 94 -10.95 6.57 12.86
C GLY A 94 -10.01 7.18 11.84
N SER A 95 -8.72 7.18 12.15
CA SER A 95 -7.70 7.70 11.24
C SER A 95 -6.47 6.81 11.16
N ILE A 96 -5.82 6.83 10.01
CA ILE A 96 -4.54 6.19 9.72
C ILE A 96 -3.57 7.30 9.33
N ASN A 97 -2.47 7.46 10.04
CA ASN A 97 -1.41 8.39 9.67
C ASN A 97 -0.11 7.62 9.40
N VAL A 98 0.35 7.67 8.17
CA VAL A 98 1.59 7.06 7.72
C VAL A 98 2.69 8.11 7.80
N ILE A 99 3.74 7.82 8.56
CA ILE A 99 4.91 8.69 8.70
C ILE A 99 6.05 8.09 7.90
N THR A 100 6.56 8.85 6.93
CA THR A 100 7.66 8.42 6.07
C THR A 100 9.02 8.65 6.71
N LYS A 101 10.03 7.94 6.19
CA LYS A 101 11.43 8.11 6.59
C LYS A 101 11.91 9.54 6.26
N SER A 102 12.61 10.18 7.19
CA SER A 102 13.19 11.53 7.02
C SER A 102 14.55 11.65 7.74
N THR A 103 14.79 12.72 8.49
CA THR A 103 16.06 12.96 9.22
C THR A 103 16.45 11.87 10.23
N GLU A 104 15.51 11.03 10.61
CA GLU A 104 15.74 9.93 11.57
C GLU A 104 16.13 8.61 10.88
N ALA A 105 16.22 8.60 9.55
CA ALA A 105 16.73 7.44 8.84
C ALA A 105 18.19 7.21 9.20
N THR A 106 18.54 5.96 9.51
CA THR A 106 19.91 5.57 9.78
C THR A 106 20.73 5.63 8.49
N LYS A 107 21.97 6.10 8.57
CA LYS A 107 22.88 6.08 7.42
C LYS A 107 23.08 4.63 6.95
N GLY A 108 22.87 4.40 5.67
CA GLY A 108 23.03 3.08 5.07
C GLY A 108 22.22 2.90 3.79
N GLY A 109 22.23 1.71 3.30
CA GLY A 109 21.43 1.33 2.14
C GLY A 109 21.27 -0.17 2.05
N PHE A 110 20.30 -0.61 1.28
CA PHE A 110 20.08 -2.02 1.00
C PHE A 110 19.54 -2.22 -0.42
N VAL A 111 19.75 -3.41 -0.92
CA VAL A 111 19.08 -3.94 -2.10
C VAL A 111 18.38 -5.21 -1.66
N SER A 112 17.12 -5.37 -2.01
CA SER A 112 16.35 -6.57 -1.74
C SER A 112 15.70 -7.09 -3.00
N TYR A 113 15.57 -8.40 -3.08
CA TYR A 113 14.81 -9.09 -4.10
C TYR A 113 13.89 -10.10 -3.42
N GLY A 114 12.61 -10.03 -3.74
CA GLY A 114 11.59 -10.93 -3.23
C GLY A 114 10.85 -11.62 -4.37
N MET A 115 10.51 -12.87 -4.19
CA MET A 115 9.68 -13.64 -5.11
C MET A 115 8.54 -14.32 -4.36
N GLY A 116 7.48 -14.59 -5.06
CA GLY A 116 6.29 -15.23 -4.51
C GLY A 116 5.55 -16.08 -5.54
N ASN A 117 4.37 -16.54 -5.15
CA ASN A 117 3.50 -17.31 -6.04
C ASN A 117 3.00 -16.44 -7.21
N ASP A 118 2.52 -17.10 -8.26
CA ASP A 118 1.89 -16.47 -9.42
C ASP A 118 2.78 -15.42 -10.09
N GLY A 119 4.08 -15.76 -10.27
CA GLY A 119 5.04 -14.92 -10.94
C GLY A 119 5.39 -13.62 -10.18
N TYR A 120 5.00 -13.47 -8.90
CA TYR A 120 5.31 -12.28 -8.12
C TYR A 120 6.80 -12.10 -7.93
N ASN A 121 7.28 -10.92 -8.29
CA ASN A 121 8.67 -10.50 -8.10
C ASN A 121 8.70 -9.04 -7.63
N LYS A 122 9.62 -8.74 -6.74
CA LYS A 122 9.87 -7.38 -6.26
C LYS A 122 11.37 -7.14 -6.12
N ILE A 123 11.87 -6.10 -6.75
CA ILE A 123 13.22 -5.58 -6.50
C ILE A 123 13.12 -4.19 -5.89
N LEU A 124 13.93 -3.94 -4.90
CA LEU A 124 13.93 -2.68 -4.16
C LEU A 124 15.37 -2.29 -3.84
N PHE A 125 15.69 -1.01 -4.00
CA PHE A 125 16.90 -0.42 -3.46
C PHE A 125 16.56 0.81 -2.62
N SER A 126 17.36 1.06 -1.59
CA SER A 126 17.22 2.23 -0.74
C SER A 126 18.59 2.69 -0.28
N VAL A 127 18.77 3.99 -0.21
CA VAL A 127 19.96 4.61 0.37
C VAL A 127 19.57 5.82 1.21
N SER A 128 20.18 5.97 2.36
CA SER A 128 20.01 7.11 3.26
C SER A 128 21.35 7.64 3.75
N SER A 129 21.51 8.96 3.76
CA SER A 129 22.71 9.61 4.29
C SER A 129 22.78 9.56 5.82
N GLY A 130 21.66 9.35 6.49
CA GLY A 130 21.50 9.73 7.88
C GLY A 130 21.57 11.24 8.06
N LEU A 131 21.45 11.72 9.29
CA LEU A 131 21.58 13.14 9.60
C LEU A 131 23.06 13.53 9.65
N SER A 132 23.47 14.47 8.80
CA SER A 132 24.82 15.02 8.78
C SER A 132 25.04 15.99 9.96
N LYS A 133 26.31 16.30 10.25
CA LYS A 133 26.68 17.32 11.26
C LYS A 133 26.08 18.69 10.96
N ASP A 134 25.91 19.01 9.69
CA ASP A 134 25.33 20.27 9.23
C ASP A 134 23.80 20.22 9.20
N GLY A 135 23.16 19.19 9.73
CA GLY A 135 21.71 19.04 9.82
C GLY A 135 21.02 18.63 8.52
N TRP A 136 21.74 18.16 7.52
CA TRP A 136 21.14 17.63 6.29
C TRP A 136 20.91 16.12 6.38
N ALA A 137 19.80 15.68 5.82
CA ALA A 137 19.52 14.27 5.59
C ALA A 137 18.83 14.08 4.25
N PHE A 138 19.15 12.99 3.57
CA PHE A 138 18.42 12.56 2.39
C PHE A 138 18.18 11.06 2.39
N THR A 139 17.07 10.66 1.77
CA THR A 139 16.72 9.26 1.53
C THR A 139 16.22 9.13 0.11
N LEU A 140 16.75 8.17 -0.61
CA LEU A 140 16.33 7.76 -1.94
C LEU A 140 15.89 6.30 -1.88
N LEU A 141 14.75 6.00 -2.53
CA LEU A 141 14.28 4.64 -2.70
C LEU A 141 13.72 4.48 -4.11
N GLY A 142 13.97 3.33 -4.71
CA GLY A 142 13.39 2.95 -5.98
C GLY A 142 13.16 1.44 -6.03
N GLY A 143 12.13 1.04 -6.75
CA GLY A 143 11.80 -0.36 -6.88
C GLY A 143 10.89 -0.66 -8.05
N LYS A 144 10.78 -1.95 -8.35
CA LYS A 144 9.87 -2.52 -9.33
C LYS A 144 9.20 -3.74 -8.74
N THR A 145 7.89 -3.88 -8.96
CA THR A 145 7.10 -5.05 -8.59
C THR A 145 6.33 -5.51 -9.82
N TRP A 146 6.33 -6.82 -10.11
CA TRP A 146 5.60 -7.38 -11.23
C TRP A 146 5.16 -8.82 -10.95
N GLY A 147 4.17 -9.30 -11.69
CA GLY A 147 3.66 -10.66 -11.55
C GLY A 147 2.45 -10.93 -12.44
N ASP A 148 2.07 -12.20 -12.53
CA ASP A 148 0.94 -12.66 -13.33
C ASP A 148 -0.40 -12.48 -12.61
N GLY A 149 -0.36 -12.33 -11.28
CA GLY A 149 -1.53 -12.28 -10.44
C GLY A 149 -2.14 -13.66 -10.17
N TYR A 150 -2.88 -13.77 -9.06
CA TYR A 150 -3.51 -15.04 -8.66
C TYR A 150 -4.67 -15.42 -9.58
N VAL A 151 -5.41 -14.46 -10.08
CA VAL A 151 -6.57 -14.65 -10.96
C VAL A 151 -6.15 -14.41 -12.39
N GLN A 152 -6.66 -15.22 -13.32
CA GLN A 152 -6.40 -15.12 -14.76
C GLN A 152 -6.67 -13.69 -15.26
N GLY A 153 -5.74 -13.12 -16.04
CA GLY A 153 -5.85 -11.77 -16.57
C GLY A 153 -5.77 -10.68 -15.50
N THR A 154 -4.96 -10.88 -14.45
CA THR A 154 -4.70 -9.86 -13.41
C THR A 154 -3.21 -9.58 -13.27
N GLU A 155 -2.48 -9.64 -14.40
CA GLU A 155 -1.07 -9.29 -14.46
C GLU A 155 -0.85 -7.82 -14.07
N PHE A 156 0.31 -7.58 -13.49
CA PHE A 156 0.66 -6.25 -13.01
C PHE A 156 2.14 -5.95 -13.14
N GLU A 157 2.44 -4.69 -13.32
CA GLU A 157 3.77 -4.11 -13.29
C GLU A 157 3.68 -2.73 -12.66
N GLY A 158 4.47 -2.48 -11.63
CA GLY A 158 4.49 -1.21 -10.92
C GLY A 158 5.91 -0.80 -10.56
N TYR A 159 6.14 0.50 -10.53
CA TYR A 159 7.38 1.11 -10.06
C TYR A 159 7.09 1.99 -8.87
N ASN A 160 8.06 2.15 -8.00
CA ASN A 160 7.98 3.07 -6.88
C ASN A 160 9.26 3.89 -6.77
N TYR A 161 9.10 5.18 -6.61
CA TYR A 161 10.19 6.12 -6.42
C TYR A 161 9.86 7.02 -5.23
N PHE A 162 10.85 7.20 -4.38
CA PHE A 162 10.73 8.09 -3.24
C PHE A 162 12.02 8.87 -3.05
N ILE A 163 11.89 10.15 -2.82
CA ILE A 163 12.98 11.02 -2.41
C ILE A 163 12.53 11.84 -1.20
N SER A 164 13.36 11.92 -0.21
CA SER A 164 13.18 12.83 0.93
C SER A 164 14.47 13.58 1.19
N VAL A 165 14.37 14.89 1.26
CA VAL A 165 15.46 15.78 1.64
C VAL A 165 15.00 16.60 2.83
N ALA A 166 15.78 16.61 3.89
CA ALA A 166 15.44 17.34 5.09
C ALA A 166 16.63 18.17 5.59
N LYS A 167 16.30 19.33 6.14
CA LYS A 167 17.23 20.21 6.83
C LYS A 167 16.74 20.47 8.24
N ARG A 168 17.50 20.06 9.22
CA ARG A 168 17.30 20.44 10.62
C ARG A 168 18.13 21.68 10.90
N PHE A 169 17.47 22.77 11.25
CA PHE A 169 18.12 24.03 11.58
C PHE A 169 18.55 24.08 13.06
N ASN A 170 17.71 23.51 13.92
CA ASN A 170 17.89 23.35 15.36
C ASN A 170 16.92 22.28 15.88
N ASP A 171 16.87 22.09 17.18
CA ASP A 171 16.02 21.07 17.80
C ASP A 171 14.51 21.31 17.62
N ASN A 172 14.11 22.57 17.36
CA ASN A 172 12.71 22.97 17.23
C ASN A 172 12.27 23.18 15.77
N HIS A 173 13.20 23.33 14.83
CA HIS A 173 12.87 23.68 13.44
C HIS A 173 13.52 22.73 12.46
N GLN A 174 12.68 22.12 11.64
CA GLN A 174 13.07 21.24 10.55
C GLN A 174 12.22 21.53 9.32
N LEU A 175 12.86 21.57 8.16
CA LEU A 175 12.20 21.57 6.86
C LEU A 175 12.39 20.21 6.20
N THR A 176 11.31 19.62 5.69
CA THR A 176 11.37 18.37 4.94
C THR A 176 10.64 18.52 3.62
N PHE A 177 11.30 18.14 2.55
CA PHE A 177 10.71 17.96 1.24
C PHE A 177 10.66 16.45 0.96
N SER A 178 9.50 15.95 0.55
CA SER A 178 9.35 14.55 0.12
C SER A 178 8.55 14.49 -1.17
N ALA A 179 9.01 13.64 -2.09
CA ALA A 179 8.29 13.32 -3.31
C ALA A 179 8.14 11.80 -3.43
N PHE A 180 6.99 11.38 -3.90
CA PHE A 180 6.63 9.98 -4.11
C PHE A 180 5.98 9.82 -5.47
N ALA A 181 6.33 8.75 -6.19
CA ALA A 181 5.69 8.37 -7.44
C ALA A 181 5.56 6.85 -7.52
N ALA A 182 4.41 6.39 -8.01
CA ALA A 182 4.10 4.96 -8.18
C ALA A 182 3.45 4.70 -9.56
N PRO A 183 4.17 4.91 -10.67
CA PRO A 183 3.63 4.57 -11.99
C PRO A 183 3.42 3.06 -12.08
N GLN A 184 2.24 2.67 -12.61
CA GLN A 184 1.84 1.28 -12.63
C GLN A 184 0.92 0.96 -13.80
N LYS A 185 0.91 -0.32 -14.18
CA LYS A 185 -0.06 -0.93 -15.06
C LYS A 185 -0.53 -2.23 -14.41
N HIS A 186 -1.83 -2.40 -14.26
CA HIS A 186 -2.40 -3.62 -13.72
C HIS A 186 -3.78 -3.87 -14.29
N TYR A 187 -4.20 -5.12 -14.26
CA TYR A 187 -5.52 -5.55 -14.64
C TYR A 187 -6.27 -6.08 -13.41
N GLN A 188 -7.57 -5.86 -13.38
CA GLN A 188 -8.44 -6.27 -12.30
C GLN A 188 -9.64 -6.98 -12.84
N ARG A 189 -10.13 -8.00 -12.13
CA ARG A 189 -11.45 -8.56 -12.41
C ARG A 189 -12.54 -7.67 -11.82
N SER A 190 -13.73 -7.70 -12.41
CA SER A 190 -14.90 -7.09 -11.82
C SER A 190 -15.25 -7.74 -10.47
N ASN A 191 -15.56 -6.92 -9.48
CA ASN A 191 -16.06 -7.40 -8.17
C ASN A 191 -17.58 -7.60 -8.15
N GLN A 192 -18.26 -7.25 -9.23
CA GLN A 192 -19.71 -7.31 -9.35
C GLN A 192 -20.19 -8.60 -10.02
N ASP A 193 -19.30 -9.26 -10.76
CA ASP A 193 -19.62 -10.47 -11.51
C ASP A 193 -19.25 -11.71 -10.69
N GLY A 194 -20.17 -12.15 -9.86
CA GLY A 194 -20.07 -13.41 -9.12
C GLY A 194 -20.59 -14.57 -9.96
N LEU A 195 -19.98 -15.74 -9.79
CA LEU A 195 -20.47 -16.98 -10.38
C LEU A 195 -21.44 -17.70 -9.43
N THR A 196 -22.47 -18.28 -9.98
CA THR A 196 -23.35 -19.21 -9.26
C THR A 196 -22.60 -20.53 -8.96
N ILE A 197 -23.09 -21.33 -8.00
CA ILE A 197 -22.51 -22.63 -7.67
C ILE A 197 -22.45 -23.57 -8.91
N LYS A 198 -23.48 -23.53 -9.76
CA LYS A 198 -23.51 -24.32 -11.00
C LYS A 198 -22.45 -23.88 -12.00
N GLU A 199 -22.22 -22.59 -12.13
CA GLU A 199 -21.16 -22.04 -12.98
C GLU A 199 -19.78 -22.41 -12.44
N TRP A 200 -19.55 -22.34 -11.13
CA TRP A 200 -18.31 -22.81 -10.51
C TRP A 200 -18.05 -24.28 -10.77
N GLN A 201 -19.07 -25.13 -10.78
CA GLN A 201 -18.92 -26.54 -11.14
C GLN A 201 -18.51 -26.73 -12.61
N ARG A 202 -19.08 -25.93 -13.53
CA ARG A 202 -18.65 -25.93 -14.94
C ARG A 202 -17.22 -25.44 -15.09
N VAL A 203 -16.84 -24.37 -14.40
CA VAL A 203 -15.47 -23.85 -14.39
C VAL A 203 -14.49 -24.91 -13.88
N LYS A 204 -14.83 -25.63 -12.81
CA LYS A 204 -14.00 -26.72 -12.30
C LYS A 204 -13.75 -27.82 -13.35
N ASN A 205 -14.76 -28.15 -14.12
CA ASN A 205 -14.63 -29.15 -15.20
C ASN A 205 -13.79 -28.60 -16.37
N TYR A 206 -13.91 -27.30 -16.68
CA TYR A 206 -13.16 -26.63 -17.74
C TYR A 206 -11.66 -26.45 -17.38
N MET A 207 -11.39 -26.02 -16.15
CA MET A 207 -10.02 -25.77 -15.67
C MET A 207 -9.26 -27.08 -15.34
N GLY A 208 -9.95 -28.20 -15.28
CA GLY A 208 -9.32 -29.50 -15.00
C GLY A 208 -8.66 -29.56 -13.63
N SER A 209 -7.33 -29.80 -13.59
CA SER A 209 -6.54 -29.85 -12.35
C SER A 209 -6.25 -28.47 -11.76
N ASP A 210 -6.45 -27.41 -12.53
CA ASP A 210 -6.18 -26.04 -12.07
C ASP A 210 -7.25 -25.56 -11.08
N SER A 211 -6.88 -24.63 -10.23
CA SER A 211 -7.80 -24.08 -9.26
C SER A 211 -8.90 -23.28 -9.94
N PRO A 212 -10.18 -23.64 -9.78
CA PRO A 212 -11.27 -22.87 -10.34
C PRO A 212 -11.35 -21.44 -9.80
N TYR A 213 -10.71 -21.18 -8.65
CA TYR A 213 -10.63 -19.85 -8.06
C TYR A 213 -9.75 -18.86 -8.85
N LYS A 214 -8.89 -19.38 -9.73
CA LYS A 214 -8.09 -18.57 -10.65
C LYS A 214 -8.88 -18.08 -11.87
N TYR A 215 -10.05 -18.64 -12.13
CA TYR A 215 -10.88 -18.26 -13.28
C TYR A 215 -11.39 -16.83 -13.16
N ASN A 216 -11.29 -16.10 -14.26
CA ASN A 216 -11.83 -14.73 -14.37
C ASN A 216 -12.97 -14.71 -15.41
N PRO A 217 -14.22 -14.55 -14.99
CA PRO A 217 -15.36 -14.53 -15.92
C PRO A 217 -15.38 -13.31 -16.85
N THR A 218 -14.59 -12.30 -16.56
CA THR A 218 -14.50 -11.06 -17.35
C THR A 218 -13.24 -10.99 -18.21
N TYR A 219 -12.45 -12.07 -18.21
CA TYR A 219 -11.27 -12.20 -19.08
C TYR A 219 -11.67 -12.84 -20.40
N GLY A 220 -11.63 -12.06 -21.46
CA GLY A 220 -11.97 -12.50 -22.81
C GLY A 220 -11.22 -11.73 -23.86
#